data_8bdd7dabdf74b878bf8975452e9b749e
#
_entry.id   8bdd7dabdf74b878bf8975452e9b749e
#
_cell.length_a   1.000
_cell.length_b   1.000
_cell.length_c   1.000
_cell.angle_alpha   90.00
_cell.angle_beta   90.00
_cell.angle_gamma   90.00
#
_symmetry.space_group_name_H-M   'P 1'
#
loop_
_entity.id
_entity.type
_entity.pdbx_description
1 polymer ?
#
loop_
_entity_poly.entity_id
_entity_poly.type
_entity_poly.pdbx_seq_one_letter_code
_entity_poly.pdbx_strand_id
1 'polypeptide(L)'
;MPNVSDQTMRKSWSDTVRLRLFILIGGVLIALFMIGDLVLVPSELAQTYIGNRVFGQLPLVCALLAFSFHPRFLEYKQPAFLATTVGLTYANYFLIYQCWQLAEFSFPYEGTLLYAFFGFFVLGMGFRYSLALMLISSFGFIGLMLVYPAYGDRTMINAGFVIASLFIGVIGRYRLDLFLERLQSANRKLVRLSTTDALTDLFNRRALMAESEKLFALLRRSGQSVAVFMLDLDFFKQFNDHYGHQEGDRAIRIQADILRAVFRRQTDVLGRYGGEEFLVVTSGLSAAECETRASEMLQAWQQQALANEGSPDNRNLSCSIGICHGPAGGFLSLTEAISQADAALYDAKESGRARFVMVAADAQTGNTAKDSVVARS
;
A
#
# COMPACT_ATOMS: atom_id res chain seq x y z
N MET A 1 -3.07 -14.79 6.67
CA MET A 1 -2.74 -13.47 6.09
C MET A 1 -1.23 -13.33 6.05
N PRO A 2 -0.60 -12.99 4.93
CA PRO A 2 0.80 -12.60 4.98
C PRO A 2 0.88 -11.41 5.93
N ASN A 3 1.76 -11.51 6.91
CA ASN A 3 1.97 -10.54 7.97
C ASN A 3 2.13 -9.15 7.34
N VAL A 4 1.51 -8.10 7.87
CA VAL A 4 1.61 -6.71 7.37
C VAL A 4 3.07 -6.30 7.19
N SER A 5 3.97 -6.84 8.02
CA SER A 5 5.43 -6.73 7.88
C SER A 5 5.96 -7.35 6.58
N ASP A 6 5.39 -8.46 6.12
CA ASP A 6 5.83 -9.19 4.92
C ASP A 6 5.42 -8.45 3.61
N GLN A 7 4.23 -7.86 3.60
CA GLN A 7 3.79 -7.02 2.47
C GLN A 7 4.57 -5.71 2.37
N THR A 8 4.90 -5.11 3.52
CA THR A 8 5.72 -3.89 3.57
C THR A 8 7.17 -4.18 3.13
N MET A 9 7.72 -5.32 3.54
CA MET A 9 9.04 -5.77 3.10
C MET A 9 9.08 -6.09 1.59
N ARG A 10 8.10 -6.81 1.05
CA ARG A 10 8.02 -7.10 -0.40
C ARG A 10 7.89 -5.84 -1.24
N LYS A 11 7.09 -4.86 -0.81
CA LYS A 11 6.95 -3.57 -1.50
C LYS A 11 8.25 -2.78 -1.46
N SER A 12 8.89 -2.67 -0.30
CA SER A 12 10.18 -2.01 -0.13
C SER A 12 11.27 -2.67 -0.98
N TRP A 13 11.31 -4.00 -1.06
CA TRP A 13 12.25 -4.74 -1.90
C TRP A 13 12.03 -4.48 -3.39
N SER A 14 10.78 -4.47 -3.86
CA SER A 14 10.44 -4.18 -5.27
C SER A 14 10.84 -2.75 -5.67
N ASP A 15 10.65 -1.76 -4.78
CA ASP A 15 11.00 -0.37 -5.03
C ASP A 15 12.54 -0.18 -5.10
N THR A 16 13.28 -0.90 -4.24
CA THR A 16 14.75 -0.86 -4.27
C THR A 16 15.31 -1.51 -5.54
N VAL A 17 14.74 -2.62 -6.00
CA VAL A 17 15.13 -3.28 -7.26
C VAL A 17 14.90 -2.35 -8.46
N ARG A 18 13.76 -1.65 -8.51
CA ARG A 18 13.48 -0.65 -9.56
C ARG A 18 14.49 0.50 -9.54
N LEU A 19 14.85 1.01 -8.37
CA LEU A 19 15.86 2.07 -8.26
C LEU A 19 17.23 1.60 -8.76
N ARG A 20 17.67 0.39 -8.44
CA ARG A 20 18.92 -0.20 -8.97
C ARG A 20 18.87 -0.30 -10.49
N LEU A 21 17.75 -0.73 -11.06
CA LEU A 21 17.58 -0.79 -12.50
C LEU A 21 17.72 0.60 -13.14
N PHE A 22 17.13 1.64 -12.55
CA PHE A 22 17.26 3.01 -13.05
C PHE A 22 18.69 3.52 -12.94
N ILE A 23 19.42 3.22 -11.86
CA ILE A 23 20.85 3.59 -11.73
C ILE A 23 21.67 2.90 -12.83
N LEU A 24 21.43 1.61 -13.09
CA LEU A 24 22.09 0.87 -14.17
C LEU A 24 21.78 1.47 -15.54
N ILE A 25 20.52 1.81 -15.82
CA ILE A 25 20.13 2.49 -17.06
C ILE A 25 20.91 3.80 -17.22
N GLY A 26 21.06 4.59 -16.15
CA GLY A 26 21.87 5.81 -16.17
C GLY A 26 23.33 5.56 -16.54
N GLY A 27 23.94 4.51 -15.99
CA GLY A 27 25.30 4.09 -16.34
C GLY A 27 25.44 3.65 -17.80
N VAL A 28 24.46 2.87 -18.29
CA VAL A 28 24.42 2.44 -19.70
C VAL A 28 24.27 3.65 -20.64
N LEU A 29 23.42 4.62 -20.29
CA LEU A 29 23.28 5.84 -21.08
C LEU A 29 24.60 6.62 -21.16
N ILE A 30 25.32 6.78 -20.05
CA ILE A 30 26.65 7.43 -20.06
C ILE A 30 27.61 6.70 -21.00
N ALA A 31 27.63 5.35 -20.98
CA ALA A 31 28.46 4.54 -21.84
C ALA A 31 28.07 4.65 -23.34
N LEU A 32 26.77 4.69 -23.63
CA LEU A 32 26.26 4.89 -25.00
C LEU A 32 26.63 6.28 -25.54
N PHE A 33 26.43 7.34 -24.74
CA PHE A 33 26.85 8.68 -25.12
C PHE A 33 28.36 8.76 -25.31
N MET A 34 29.16 8.03 -24.50
CA MET A 34 30.60 7.97 -24.70
C MET A 34 31.01 7.51 -26.09
N ILE A 35 30.30 6.50 -26.63
CA ILE A 35 30.56 5.99 -28.00
C ILE A 35 30.13 7.02 -29.04
N GLY A 36 28.95 7.62 -28.88
CA GLY A 36 28.39 8.61 -29.83
C GLY A 36 29.22 9.90 -29.90
N ASP A 37 29.62 10.42 -28.75
CA ASP A 37 30.37 11.67 -28.65
C ASP A 37 31.79 11.54 -29.26
N LEU A 38 32.40 10.35 -29.27
CA LEU A 38 33.73 10.13 -29.88
C LEU A 38 33.76 10.47 -31.37
N VAL A 39 32.60 10.47 -32.06
CA VAL A 39 32.50 10.91 -33.46
C VAL A 39 32.60 12.44 -33.59
N LEU A 40 32.22 13.16 -32.55
CA LEU A 40 32.16 14.64 -32.51
C LEU A 40 33.43 15.26 -31.92
N VAL A 41 34.10 14.54 -31.03
CA VAL A 41 35.27 15.02 -30.31
C VAL A 41 36.52 14.89 -31.20
N PRO A 42 37.34 15.95 -31.35
CA PRO A 42 38.64 15.86 -32.05
C PRO A 42 39.51 14.72 -31.51
N SER A 43 40.26 14.03 -32.41
CA SER A 43 41.08 12.89 -32.04
C SER A 43 42.11 13.19 -30.95
N GLU A 44 42.59 14.41 -30.89
CA GLU A 44 43.52 14.94 -29.88
C GLU A 44 42.94 14.92 -28.48
N LEU A 45 41.62 15.11 -28.37
CA LEU A 45 40.88 15.15 -27.12
C LEU A 45 40.28 13.79 -26.71
N ALA A 46 40.38 12.77 -27.55
CA ALA A 46 39.73 11.46 -27.33
C ALA A 46 40.17 10.83 -26.01
N GLN A 47 41.45 10.88 -25.65
CA GLN A 47 41.95 10.33 -24.40
C GLN A 47 41.44 11.09 -23.18
N THR A 48 41.44 12.42 -23.23
CA THR A 48 40.91 13.28 -22.17
C THR A 48 39.40 13.02 -21.96
N TYR A 49 38.65 12.93 -23.05
CA TYR A 49 37.23 12.62 -23.03
C TYR A 49 36.94 11.24 -22.41
N ILE A 50 37.58 10.17 -22.90
CA ILE A 50 37.42 8.81 -22.36
C ILE A 50 37.86 8.77 -20.89
N GLY A 51 38.98 9.42 -20.54
CA GLY A 51 39.47 9.49 -19.18
C GLY A 51 38.47 10.11 -18.21
N ASN A 52 37.82 11.21 -18.61
CA ASN A 52 36.78 11.84 -17.80
C ASN A 52 35.55 10.93 -17.63
N ARG A 53 35.08 10.25 -18.69
CA ARG A 53 33.93 9.35 -18.63
C ARG A 53 34.24 8.13 -17.74
N VAL A 54 35.39 7.46 -17.96
CA VAL A 54 35.75 6.21 -17.30
C VAL A 54 36.21 6.43 -15.85
N PHE A 55 37.01 7.46 -15.59
CA PHE A 55 37.58 7.69 -14.25
C PHE A 55 36.87 8.78 -13.46
N GLY A 56 36.11 9.67 -14.10
CA GLY A 56 35.34 10.72 -13.44
C GLY A 56 33.88 10.37 -13.24
N GLN A 57 33.17 9.97 -14.30
CA GLN A 57 31.72 9.83 -14.27
C GLN A 57 31.22 8.43 -13.90
N LEU A 58 31.74 7.37 -14.55
CA LEU A 58 31.31 6.00 -14.27
C LEU A 58 31.54 5.55 -12.82
N PRO A 59 32.64 5.91 -12.14
CA PRO A 59 32.83 5.56 -10.74
C PRO A 59 31.77 6.13 -9.82
N LEU A 60 31.22 7.34 -10.11
CA LEU A 60 30.16 7.95 -9.33
C LEU A 60 28.85 7.13 -9.43
N VAL A 61 28.54 6.64 -10.62
CA VAL A 61 27.38 5.77 -10.82
C VAL A 61 27.57 4.41 -10.16
N CYS A 62 28.78 3.83 -10.29
CA CYS A 62 29.13 2.57 -9.63
C CYS A 62 29.06 2.70 -8.10
N ALA A 63 29.53 3.82 -7.54
CA ALA A 63 29.44 4.09 -6.11
C ALA A 63 27.99 4.21 -5.64
N LEU A 64 27.13 4.91 -6.39
CA LEU A 64 25.70 4.99 -6.10
C LEU A 64 25.04 3.60 -6.18
N LEU A 65 25.37 2.81 -7.20
CA LEU A 65 24.85 1.46 -7.34
C LEU A 65 25.32 0.57 -6.17
N ALA A 66 26.59 0.61 -5.81
CA ALA A 66 27.11 -0.12 -4.65
C ALA A 66 26.43 0.32 -3.35
N PHE A 67 26.25 1.63 -3.15
CA PHE A 67 25.53 2.16 -1.99
C PHE A 67 24.08 1.72 -1.96
N SER A 68 23.44 1.45 -3.11
CA SER A 68 22.06 0.95 -3.17
C SER A 68 21.85 -0.43 -2.51
N PHE A 69 22.93 -1.17 -2.24
CA PHE A 69 22.90 -2.44 -1.50
C PHE A 69 23.08 -2.25 0.02
N HIS A 70 23.41 -1.04 0.48
CA HIS A 70 23.57 -0.77 1.90
C HIS A 70 22.20 -0.74 2.62
N PRO A 71 22.06 -1.31 3.84
CA PRO A 71 20.78 -1.37 4.58
C PRO A 71 20.11 -0.01 4.79
N ARG A 72 20.89 1.06 4.96
CA ARG A 72 20.39 2.43 5.15
C ARG A 72 20.16 3.21 3.84
N PHE A 73 20.22 2.55 2.69
CA PHE A 73 20.08 3.23 1.40
C PHE A 73 18.80 4.05 1.29
N LEU A 74 17.66 3.49 1.69
CA LEU A 74 16.36 4.17 1.59
C LEU A 74 16.28 5.43 2.45
N GLU A 75 17.01 5.49 3.54
CA GLU A 75 17.11 6.66 4.42
C GLU A 75 17.93 7.78 3.75
N TYR A 76 19.05 7.45 3.13
CA TYR A 76 20.01 8.40 2.56
C TYR A 76 19.94 8.52 1.03
N LYS A 77 18.96 7.91 0.37
CA LYS A 77 18.87 7.92 -1.10
C LYS A 77 18.82 9.33 -1.71
N GLN A 78 18.09 10.25 -1.09
CA GLN A 78 17.94 11.62 -1.62
C GLN A 78 19.26 12.41 -1.62
N PRO A 79 20.00 12.52 -0.50
CA PRO A 79 21.33 13.14 -0.52
C PRO A 79 22.33 12.38 -1.41
N ALA A 80 22.24 11.05 -1.52
CA ALA A 80 23.09 10.28 -2.40
C ALA A 80 22.81 10.59 -3.89
N PHE A 81 21.55 10.70 -4.29
CA PHE A 81 21.17 11.13 -5.64
C PHE A 81 21.68 12.54 -5.95
N LEU A 82 21.50 13.48 -5.01
CA LEU A 82 22.04 14.85 -5.17
C LEU A 82 23.56 14.82 -5.35
N ALA A 83 24.28 14.16 -4.45
CA ALA A 83 25.74 14.10 -4.49
C ALA A 83 26.26 13.50 -5.80
N THR A 84 25.66 12.38 -6.25
CA THR A 84 26.04 11.74 -7.51
C THR A 84 25.75 12.64 -8.71
N THR A 85 24.54 13.24 -8.77
CA THR A 85 24.16 14.10 -9.90
C THR A 85 24.99 15.39 -9.96
N VAL A 86 25.31 15.99 -8.81
CA VAL A 86 26.25 17.13 -8.73
C VAL A 86 27.63 16.70 -9.19
N GLY A 87 28.13 15.56 -8.72
CA GLY A 87 29.42 15.01 -9.15
C GLY A 87 29.52 14.80 -10.66
N LEU A 88 28.48 14.20 -11.26
CA LEU A 88 28.39 14.02 -12.73
C LEU A 88 28.36 15.36 -13.48
N THR A 89 27.62 16.33 -12.96
CA THR A 89 27.55 17.69 -13.52
C THR A 89 28.89 18.38 -13.50
N TYR A 90 29.59 18.33 -12.37
CA TYR A 90 30.90 18.97 -12.24
C TYR A 90 31.99 18.23 -13.00
N ALA A 91 31.93 16.90 -13.13
CA ALA A 91 32.78 16.14 -14.03
C ALA A 91 32.58 16.56 -15.50
N ASN A 92 31.33 16.88 -15.91
CA ASN A 92 31.05 17.43 -17.23
C ASN A 92 31.61 18.86 -17.38
N TYR A 93 31.49 19.72 -16.37
CA TYR A 93 32.09 21.06 -16.39
C TYR A 93 33.63 21.00 -16.49
N PHE A 94 34.23 20.06 -15.77
CA PHE A 94 35.68 19.82 -15.88
C PHE A 94 36.07 19.34 -17.28
N LEU A 95 35.24 18.53 -17.93
CA LEU A 95 35.47 18.12 -19.31
C LEU A 95 35.37 19.31 -20.28
N ILE A 96 34.37 20.18 -20.14
CA ILE A 96 34.25 21.42 -20.93
C ILE A 96 35.52 22.27 -20.76
N TYR A 97 35.99 22.46 -19.53
CA TYR A 97 37.22 23.17 -19.23
C TYR A 97 38.42 22.54 -19.92
N GLN A 98 38.63 21.22 -19.81
CA GLN A 98 39.78 20.53 -20.42
C GLN A 98 39.76 20.63 -21.94
N CYS A 99 38.58 20.41 -22.57
CA CYS A 99 38.46 20.53 -24.03
C CYS A 99 38.80 21.93 -24.55
N TRP A 100 38.39 22.96 -23.82
CA TRP A 100 38.73 24.34 -24.16
C TRP A 100 40.22 24.62 -23.99
N GLN A 101 40.82 24.18 -22.87
CA GLN A 101 42.24 24.45 -22.57
C GLN A 101 43.20 23.75 -23.54
N LEU A 102 42.83 22.53 -24.00
CA LEU A 102 43.72 21.72 -24.80
C LEU A 102 43.61 22.00 -26.33
N ALA A 103 42.44 22.36 -26.80
CA ALA A 103 42.14 22.48 -28.22
C ALA A 103 41.18 23.61 -28.60
N GLU A 104 40.86 24.51 -27.66
CA GLU A 104 39.81 25.56 -27.84
C GLU A 104 38.48 24.98 -28.33
N PHE A 105 38.18 23.71 -28.01
CA PHE A 105 37.02 23.00 -28.44
C PHE A 105 35.83 23.25 -27.50
N SER A 106 34.75 23.82 -28.03
CA SER A 106 33.49 24.05 -27.29
C SER A 106 32.72 22.73 -27.08
N PHE A 107 33.05 21.99 -26.03
CA PHE A 107 32.36 20.74 -25.74
C PHE A 107 30.90 21.00 -25.36
N PRO A 108 29.93 20.15 -25.85
CA PRO A 108 28.49 20.31 -25.60
C PRO A 108 28.12 20.32 -24.10
N TYR A 109 27.29 21.26 -23.68
CA TYR A 109 26.82 21.39 -22.27
C TYR A 109 25.57 20.57 -21.98
N GLU A 110 24.93 19.99 -22.99
CA GLU A 110 23.64 19.27 -22.94
C GLU A 110 23.70 18.07 -21.96
N GLY A 111 24.86 17.48 -21.79
CA GLY A 111 25.07 16.43 -20.79
C GLY A 111 24.69 16.88 -19.37
N THR A 112 24.91 18.15 -19.04
CA THR A 112 24.50 18.73 -17.74
C THR A 112 22.99 18.67 -17.53
N LEU A 113 22.22 18.99 -18.58
CA LEU A 113 20.76 18.96 -18.54
C LEU A 113 20.25 17.52 -18.42
N LEU A 114 20.88 16.60 -19.14
CA LEU A 114 20.51 15.19 -19.11
C LEU A 114 20.68 14.60 -17.71
N TYR A 115 21.80 14.88 -17.02
CA TYR A 115 22.02 14.41 -15.64
C TYR A 115 20.99 14.99 -14.68
N ALA A 116 20.68 16.29 -14.80
CA ALA A 116 19.70 16.94 -13.95
C ALA A 116 18.29 16.34 -14.16
N PHE A 117 17.84 16.18 -15.40
CA PHE A 117 16.52 15.59 -15.70
C PHE A 117 16.43 14.13 -15.28
N PHE A 118 17.52 13.36 -15.44
CA PHE A 118 17.59 12.00 -14.92
C PHE A 118 17.40 11.98 -13.40
N GLY A 119 18.07 12.88 -12.66
CA GLY A 119 17.90 13.07 -11.23
C GLY A 119 16.47 13.45 -10.85
N PHE A 120 15.88 14.43 -11.54
CA PHE A 120 14.54 14.93 -11.24
C PHE A 120 13.45 13.89 -11.47
N PHE A 121 13.46 13.22 -12.62
CA PHE A 121 12.33 12.43 -13.09
C PHE A 121 12.55 10.92 -13.00
N VAL A 122 13.76 10.42 -13.20
CA VAL A 122 14.04 8.99 -13.20
C VAL A 122 14.43 8.49 -11.79
N LEU A 123 15.38 9.16 -11.14
CA LEU A 123 15.74 8.83 -9.76
C LEU A 123 14.69 9.32 -8.76
N GLY A 124 13.81 10.25 -9.15
CA GLY A 124 12.73 10.72 -8.31
C GLY A 124 13.21 11.59 -7.15
N MET A 125 14.17 12.49 -7.40
CA MET A 125 14.62 13.47 -6.39
C MET A 125 13.46 14.34 -5.94
N GLY A 126 13.28 14.51 -4.63
CA GLY A 126 12.27 15.40 -4.08
C GLY A 126 12.57 16.87 -4.38
N PHE A 127 11.53 17.72 -4.33
CA PHE A 127 11.61 19.14 -4.70
C PHE A 127 12.82 19.89 -4.10
N ARG A 128 13.09 19.73 -2.78
CA ARG A 128 14.20 20.42 -2.10
C ARG A 128 15.56 20.05 -2.69
N TYR A 129 15.78 18.79 -3.00
CA TYR A 129 17.02 18.29 -3.60
C TYR A 129 17.13 18.68 -5.07
N SER A 130 16.02 18.72 -5.81
CA SER A 130 15.96 19.21 -7.18
C SER A 130 16.30 20.70 -7.26
N LEU A 131 15.78 21.51 -6.34
CA LEU A 131 16.10 22.93 -6.22
C LEU A 131 17.58 23.14 -5.88
N ALA A 132 18.12 22.38 -4.93
CA ALA A 132 19.54 22.44 -4.59
C ALA A 132 20.42 22.09 -5.78
N LEU A 133 20.08 21.02 -6.53
CA LEU A 133 20.79 20.63 -7.75
C LEU A 133 20.76 21.75 -8.80
N MET A 134 19.60 22.36 -9.04
CA MET A 134 19.46 23.49 -9.97
C MET A 134 20.38 24.63 -9.58
N LEU A 135 20.35 25.06 -8.32
CA LEU A 135 21.19 26.18 -7.84
C LEU A 135 22.69 25.87 -7.97
N ILE A 136 23.13 24.71 -7.45
CA ILE A 136 24.53 24.28 -7.48
C ILE A 136 25.03 24.16 -8.93
N SER A 137 24.23 23.55 -9.82
CA SER A 137 24.60 23.41 -11.24
C SER A 137 24.62 24.74 -11.97
N SER A 138 23.65 25.64 -11.73
CA SER A 138 23.60 26.95 -12.35
C SER A 138 24.78 27.82 -11.93
N PHE A 139 25.08 27.88 -10.62
CA PHE A 139 26.23 28.62 -10.11
C PHE A 139 27.55 28.05 -10.64
N GLY A 140 27.72 26.74 -10.71
CA GLY A 140 28.89 26.12 -11.28
C GLY A 140 29.08 26.42 -12.76
N PHE A 141 27.99 26.41 -13.55
CA PHE A 141 28.05 26.75 -14.98
C PHE A 141 28.40 28.23 -15.20
N ILE A 142 27.76 29.15 -14.47
CA ILE A 142 28.06 30.58 -14.53
C ILE A 142 29.53 30.81 -14.14
N GLY A 143 30.00 30.20 -13.05
CA GLY A 143 31.41 30.32 -12.61
C GLY A 143 32.38 29.84 -13.68
N LEU A 144 32.10 28.69 -14.31
CA LEU A 144 32.89 28.16 -15.42
C LEU A 144 32.96 29.17 -16.59
N MET A 145 31.81 29.72 -16.98
CA MET A 145 31.73 30.67 -18.11
C MET A 145 32.35 32.02 -17.86
N LEU A 146 32.39 32.49 -16.61
CA LEU A 146 33.06 33.74 -16.22
C LEU A 146 34.58 33.64 -16.29
N VAL A 147 35.12 32.45 -16.04
CA VAL A 147 36.56 32.20 -16.02
C VAL A 147 37.08 31.80 -17.39
N TYR A 148 36.28 31.01 -18.15
CA TYR A 148 36.69 30.44 -19.43
C TYR A 148 35.61 30.73 -20.52
N PRO A 149 35.97 31.44 -21.61
CA PRO A 149 35.04 31.80 -22.67
C PRO A 149 34.81 30.62 -23.66
N ALA A 150 34.53 29.46 -23.14
CA ALA A 150 34.41 28.21 -23.94
C ALA A 150 33.37 28.27 -25.07
N TYR A 151 32.47 29.23 -25.05
CA TYR A 151 31.41 29.36 -26.06
C TYR A 151 31.44 30.78 -26.76
N GLY A 152 32.43 31.58 -26.49
CA GLY A 152 32.58 32.89 -27.11
C GLY A 152 31.33 33.77 -26.95
N ASP A 153 30.84 34.36 -28.07
CA ASP A 153 29.66 35.22 -28.07
C ASP A 153 28.35 34.49 -27.69
N ARG A 154 28.33 33.16 -27.71
CA ARG A 154 27.16 32.35 -27.34
C ARG A 154 27.08 32.07 -25.84
N THR A 155 28.06 32.48 -25.04
CA THR A 155 28.12 32.19 -23.60
C THR A 155 26.86 32.61 -22.86
N MET A 156 26.36 33.83 -23.09
CA MET A 156 25.13 34.31 -22.42
C MET A 156 23.90 33.53 -22.82
N ILE A 157 23.78 33.17 -24.10
CA ILE A 157 22.64 32.39 -24.62
C ILE A 157 22.68 30.97 -23.99
N ASN A 158 23.83 30.31 -23.97
CA ASN A 158 24.01 28.98 -23.42
C ASN A 158 23.75 28.96 -21.91
N ALA A 159 24.22 29.95 -21.15
CA ALA A 159 23.92 30.09 -19.73
C ALA A 159 22.42 30.28 -19.50
N GLY A 160 21.77 31.11 -20.29
CA GLY A 160 20.32 31.29 -20.25
C GLY A 160 19.57 29.97 -20.49
N PHE A 161 20.01 29.19 -21.49
CA PHE A 161 19.40 27.87 -21.79
C PHE A 161 19.58 26.88 -20.63
N VAL A 162 20.77 26.78 -20.05
CA VAL A 162 21.02 25.87 -18.91
C VAL A 162 20.15 26.26 -17.73
N ILE A 163 20.13 27.52 -17.32
CA ILE A 163 19.36 28.01 -16.18
C ILE A 163 17.86 27.81 -16.42
N ALA A 164 17.36 28.22 -17.59
CA ALA A 164 15.95 28.09 -17.94
C ALA A 164 15.50 26.61 -17.96
N SER A 165 16.30 25.71 -18.56
CA SER A 165 16.00 24.29 -18.61
C SER A 165 15.96 23.65 -17.22
N LEU A 166 16.93 23.96 -16.37
CA LEU A 166 16.95 23.48 -14.98
C LEU A 166 15.77 24.02 -14.18
N PHE A 167 15.41 25.29 -14.37
CA PHE A 167 14.24 25.91 -13.74
C PHE A 167 12.92 25.24 -14.17
N ILE A 168 12.76 25.00 -15.48
CA ILE A 168 11.60 24.25 -16.01
C ILE A 168 11.56 22.85 -15.41
N GLY A 169 12.70 22.16 -15.30
CA GLY A 169 12.81 20.84 -14.69
C GLY A 169 12.33 20.83 -13.23
N VAL A 170 12.73 21.81 -12.43
CA VAL A 170 12.31 21.96 -11.02
C VAL A 170 10.80 22.26 -10.93
N ILE A 171 10.28 23.15 -11.79
CA ILE A 171 8.82 23.39 -11.86
C ILE A 171 8.08 22.11 -12.24
N GLY A 172 8.56 21.38 -13.24
CA GLY A 172 7.99 20.11 -13.66
C GLY A 172 7.95 19.09 -12.51
N ARG A 173 9.03 19.00 -11.76
CA ARG A 173 9.11 18.14 -10.57
C ARG A 173 8.10 18.55 -9.50
N TYR A 174 8.02 19.84 -9.18
CA TYR A 174 7.04 20.37 -8.23
C TYR A 174 5.59 20.03 -8.63
N ARG A 175 5.26 20.27 -9.91
CA ARG A 175 3.92 19.97 -10.45
C ARG A 175 3.62 18.46 -10.39
N LEU A 176 4.61 17.61 -10.65
CA LEU A 176 4.47 16.15 -10.55
C LEU A 176 4.19 15.71 -9.09
N ASP A 177 4.92 16.26 -8.11
CA ASP A 177 4.69 15.96 -6.71
C ASP A 177 3.27 16.33 -6.28
N LEU A 178 2.81 17.55 -6.63
CA LEU A 178 1.43 17.98 -6.36
C LEU A 178 0.38 17.09 -7.03
N PHE A 179 0.63 16.65 -8.26
CA PHE A 179 -0.28 15.75 -8.97
C PHE A 179 -0.38 14.39 -8.29
N LEU A 180 0.74 13.80 -7.89
CA LEU A 180 0.77 12.52 -7.18
C LEU A 180 0.07 12.60 -5.82
N GLU A 181 0.24 13.69 -5.07
CA GLU A 181 -0.48 13.93 -3.80
C GLU A 181 -2.00 14.02 -4.01
N ARG A 182 -2.44 14.75 -5.04
CA ARG A 182 -3.87 14.84 -5.39
C ARG A 182 -4.44 13.48 -5.78
N LEU A 183 -3.72 12.71 -6.60
CA LEU A 183 -4.13 11.38 -7.01
C LEU A 183 -4.28 10.43 -5.80
N GLN A 184 -3.32 10.45 -4.88
CA GLN A 184 -3.39 9.66 -3.65
C GLN A 184 -4.55 10.09 -2.75
N SER A 185 -4.81 11.40 -2.65
CA SER A 185 -5.94 11.93 -1.85
C SER A 185 -7.29 11.54 -2.45
N ALA A 186 -7.43 11.62 -3.77
CA ALA A 186 -8.63 11.18 -4.50
C ALA A 186 -8.87 9.68 -4.33
N ASN A 187 -7.83 8.86 -4.46
CA ASN A 187 -7.92 7.41 -4.24
C ASN A 187 -8.34 7.07 -2.80
N ARG A 188 -7.77 7.78 -1.80
CA ARG A 188 -8.20 7.62 -0.39
C ARG A 188 -9.67 7.99 -0.18
N LYS A 189 -10.18 9.04 -0.87
CA LYS A 189 -11.61 9.41 -0.82
C LYS A 189 -12.49 8.32 -1.44
N LEU A 190 -12.11 7.77 -2.60
CA LEU A 190 -12.84 6.68 -3.24
C LEU A 190 -12.92 5.44 -2.34
N VAL A 191 -11.79 5.03 -1.75
CA VAL A 191 -11.75 3.92 -0.79
C VAL A 191 -12.61 4.22 0.45
N ARG A 192 -12.68 5.48 0.90
CA ARG A 192 -13.57 5.87 2.00
C ARG A 192 -15.07 5.85 1.63
N LEU A 193 -15.41 6.13 0.40
CA LEU A 193 -16.79 6.11 -0.08
C LEU A 193 -17.29 4.70 -0.36
N SER A 194 -16.42 3.71 -0.57
CA SER A 194 -16.83 2.32 -0.70
C SER A 194 -17.46 1.85 0.62
N THR A 195 -18.74 1.47 0.57
CA THR A 195 -19.50 0.92 1.70
C THR A 195 -19.58 -0.58 1.69
N THR A 196 -19.33 -1.22 0.56
CA THR A 196 -19.44 -2.67 0.37
C THR A 196 -18.07 -3.34 0.30
N ASP A 197 -18.05 -4.62 0.67
CA ASP A 197 -16.93 -5.53 0.43
C ASP A 197 -17.00 -6.06 -1.00
N ALA A 198 -15.90 -5.94 -1.75
CA ALA A 198 -15.87 -6.25 -3.18
C ALA A 198 -16.09 -7.74 -3.53
N LEU A 199 -15.89 -8.66 -2.57
CA LEU A 199 -16.06 -10.09 -2.78
C LEU A 199 -17.50 -10.55 -2.50
N THR A 200 -18.14 -9.92 -1.49
CA THR A 200 -19.40 -10.39 -0.92
C THR A 200 -20.58 -9.45 -1.19
N ASP A 201 -20.35 -8.20 -1.65
CA ASP A 201 -21.35 -7.13 -1.76
C ASP A 201 -22.13 -6.83 -0.46
N LEU A 202 -21.70 -7.37 0.69
CA LEU A 202 -22.16 -6.98 2.00
C LEU A 202 -21.46 -5.70 2.45
N PHE A 203 -21.89 -5.09 3.57
CA PHE A 203 -21.12 -4.00 4.13
C PHE A 203 -19.67 -4.43 4.44
N ASN A 204 -18.70 -3.60 4.07
CA ASN A 204 -17.35 -3.78 4.55
C ASN A 204 -17.26 -3.40 6.04
N ARG A 205 -16.20 -3.83 6.74
CA ARG A 205 -16.05 -3.62 8.19
C ARG A 205 -16.36 -2.19 8.64
N ARG A 206 -15.92 -1.18 7.88
CA ARG A 206 -16.12 0.22 8.24
C ARG A 206 -17.59 0.64 8.16
N ALA A 207 -18.28 0.31 7.06
CA ALA A 207 -19.68 0.63 6.87
C ALA A 207 -20.55 -0.19 7.82
N LEU A 208 -20.24 -1.47 8.00
CA LEU A 208 -20.86 -2.37 8.96
C LEU A 208 -20.89 -1.75 10.37
N MET A 209 -19.72 -1.32 10.89
CA MET A 209 -19.65 -0.71 12.22
C MET A 209 -20.45 0.59 12.29
N ALA A 210 -20.34 1.45 11.28
CA ALA A 210 -21.06 2.73 11.26
C ALA A 210 -22.60 2.55 11.22
N GLU A 211 -23.11 1.60 10.43
CA GLU A 211 -24.55 1.32 10.36
C GLU A 211 -25.04 0.59 11.61
N SER A 212 -24.23 -0.33 12.14
CA SER A 212 -24.53 -1.03 13.41
C SER A 212 -24.61 -0.07 14.59
N GLU A 213 -23.71 0.92 14.69
CA GLU A 213 -23.77 1.95 15.75
C GLU A 213 -25.04 2.80 15.64
N LYS A 214 -25.47 3.16 14.44
CA LYS A 214 -26.72 3.90 14.22
C LYS A 214 -27.93 3.09 14.67
N LEU A 215 -27.97 1.82 14.26
CA LEU A 215 -29.04 0.89 14.65
C LEU A 215 -29.07 0.71 16.16
N PHE A 216 -27.94 0.42 16.78
CA PHE A 216 -27.81 0.23 18.23
C PHE A 216 -28.28 1.45 19.03
N ALA A 217 -27.87 2.66 18.62
CA ALA A 217 -28.30 3.92 19.25
C ALA A 217 -29.82 4.12 19.15
N LEU A 218 -30.43 3.74 18.01
CA LEU A 218 -31.87 3.77 17.83
C LEU A 218 -32.59 2.81 18.75
N LEU A 219 -32.15 1.55 18.82
CA LEU A 219 -32.73 0.48 19.65
C LEU A 219 -32.63 0.81 21.14
N ARG A 220 -31.46 1.33 21.56
CA ARG A 220 -31.23 1.74 22.95
C ARG A 220 -32.22 2.86 23.34
N ARG A 221 -32.49 3.82 22.46
CA ARG A 221 -33.42 4.93 22.71
C ARG A 221 -34.89 4.50 22.73
N SER A 222 -35.24 3.49 21.92
CA SER A 222 -36.59 2.94 21.83
C SER A 222 -36.85 1.79 22.81
N GLY A 223 -35.88 1.39 23.62
CA GLY A 223 -36.02 0.28 24.58
C GLY A 223 -36.20 -1.10 23.93
N GLN A 224 -35.76 -1.23 22.67
CA GLN A 224 -35.89 -2.48 21.91
C GLN A 224 -34.68 -3.41 22.13
N SER A 225 -34.86 -4.69 21.82
CA SER A 225 -33.76 -5.68 21.84
C SER A 225 -32.88 -5.56 20.62
N VAL A 226 -31.61 -5.89 20.83
CA VAL A 226 -30.60 -6.10 19.79
C VAL A 226 -30.14 -7.54 19.81
N ALA A 227 -29.89 -8.10 18.63
CA ALA A 227 -29.19 -9.36 18.46
C ALA A 227 -27.94 -9.14 17.61
N VAL A 228 -26.80 -9.62 18.08
CA VAL A 228 -25.51 -9.58 17.42
C VAL A 228 -25.06 -11.00 17.15
N PHE A 229 -24.78 -11.32 15.88
CA PHE A 229 -24.25 -12.60 15.45
C PHE A 229 -22.83 -12.40 14.95
N MET A 230 -21.87 -13.05 15.56
CA MET A 230 -20.50 -13.17 15.06
C MET A 230 -20.31 -14.55 14.46
N LEU A 231 -19.86 -14.62 13.21
CA LEU A 231 -19.73 -15.87 12.46
C LEU A 231 -18.31 -16.00 11.90
N ASP A 232 -17.85 -17.23 11.83
CA ASP A 232 -16.54 -17.57 11.26
C ASP A 232 -16.59 -18.94 10.58
N LEU A 233 -15.94 -19.06 9.43
CA LEU A 233 -15.85 -20.33 8.69
C LEU A 233 -14.86 -21.29 9.35
N ASP A 234 -15.34 -22.46 9.71
CA ASP A 234 -14.55 -23.48 10.42
C ASP A 234 -13.42 -24.02 9.54
N PHE A 235 -12.20 -24.06 10.08
CA PHE A 235 -11.02 -24.57 9.38
C PHE A 235 -10.76 -23.91 8.02
N PHE A 236 -11.14 -22.65 7.85
CA PHE A 236 -11.03 -21.95 6.57
C PHE A 236 -9.59 -21.80 6.07
N LYS A 237 -8.63 -21.65 6.97
CA LYS A 237 -7.22 -21.62 6.58
C LYS A 237 -6.80 -22.95 5.93
N GLN A 238 -7.15 -24.08 6.54
CA GLN A 238 -6.85 -25.41 6.02
C GLN A 238 -7.55 -25.66 4.68
N PHE A 239 -8.79 -25.17 4.55
CA PHE A 239 -9.52 -25.21 3.28
C PHE A 239 -8.76 -24.45 2.18
N ASN A 240 -8.31 -23.23 2.46
CA ASN A 240 -7.50 -22.45 1.53
C ASN A 240 -6.16 -23.11 1.18
N ASP A 241 -5.49 -23.67 2.18
CA ASP A 241 -4.19 -24.34 1.98
C ASP A 241 -4.35 -25.60 1.09
N HIS A 242 -5.51 -26.27 1.13
CA HIS A 242 -5.79 -27.47 0.34
C HIS A 242 -6.36 -27.16 -1.05
N TYR A 243 -7.38 -26.29 -1.16
CA TYR A 243 -8.11 -26.04 -2.42
C TYR A 243 -7.70 -24.73 -3.11
N GLY A 244 -6.87 -23.90 -2.48
CA GLY A 244 -6.44 -22.61 -2.98
C GLY A 244 -7.43 -21.47 -2.68
N HIS A 245 -6.93 -20.24 -2.81
CA HIS A 245 -7.68 -19.03 -2.47
C HIS A 245 -8.94 -18.81 -3.32
N GLN A 246 -9.01 -19.33 -4.53
CA GLN A 246 -10.19 -19.17 -5.40
C GLN A 246 -11.40 -19.92 -4.85
N GLU A 247 -11.21 -21.15 -4.34
CA GLU A 247 -12.27 -21.89 -3.67
C GLU A 247 -12.62 -21.28 -2.30
N GLY A 248 -11.63 -20.73 -1.59
CA GLY A 248 -11.90 -19.94 -0.39
C GLY A 248 -12.77 -18.71 -0.66
N ASP A 249 -12.49 -17.97 -1.73
CA ASP A 249 -13.33 -16.86 -2.16
C ASP A 249 -14.76 -17.29 -2.50
N ARG A 250 -14.93 -18.49 -3.08
CA ARG A 250 -16.24 -19.09 -3.32
C ARG A 250 -16.97 -19.39 -2.01
N ALA A 251 -16.30 -19.97 -1.03
CA ALA A 251 -16.87 -20.26 0.29
C ALA A 251 -17.32 -18.98 1.01
N ILE A 252 -16.53 -17.90 0.92
CA ILE A 252 -16.88 -16.58 1.46
C ILE A 252 -18.15 -16.02 0.79
N ARG A 253 -18.31 -16.18 -0.55
CA ARG A 253 -19.53 -15.75 -1.24
C ARG A 253 -20.73 -16.58 -0.81
N ILE A 254 -20.59 -17.91 -0.64
CA ILE A 254 -21.65 -18.77 -0.13
C ILE A 254 -22.10 -18.30 1.26
N GLN A 255 -21.18 -18.00 2.17
CA GLN A 255 -21.53 -17.45 3.49
C GLN A 255 -22.34 -16.17 3.38
N ALA A 256 -21.93 -15.25 2.50
CA ALA A 256 -22.65 -13.99 2.27
C ALA A 256 -24.06 -14.24 1.72
N ASP A 257 -24.23 -15.19 0.81
CA ASP A 257 -25.53 -15.55 0.23
C ASP A 257 -26.46 -16.20 1.28
N ILE A 258 -25.92 -17.06 2.15
CA ILE A 258 -26.64 -17.62 3.29
C ILE A 258 -27.14 -16.50 4.21
N LEU A 259 -26.28 -15.55 4.55
CA LEU A 259 -26.68 -14.41 5.38
C LEU A 259 -27.83 -13.59 4.76
N ARG A 260 -27.76 -13.29 3.45
CA ARG A 260 -28.83 -12.59 2.73
C ARG A 260 -30.13 -13.38 2.69
N ALA A 261 -30.04 -14.71 2.60
CA ALA A 261 -31.22 -15.58 2.56
C ALA A 261 -31.93 -15.64 3.92
N VAL A 262 -31.18 -15.60 5.02
CA VAL A 262 -31.70 -15.69 6.39
C VAL A 262 -32.14 -14.32 6.91
N PHE A 263 -31.35 -13.27 6.71
CA PHE A 263 -31.64 -11.91 7.18
C PHE A 263 -32.13 -11.04 6.02
N ARG A 264 -33.44 -10.88 5.90
CA ARG A 264 -34.11 -10.25 4.73
C ARG A 264 -34.67 -8.86 5.03
N ARG A 265 -34.61 -8.40 6.30
CA ARG A 265 -35.16 -7.11 6.66
C ARG A 265 -34.22 -5.99 6.25
N GLN A 266 -34.77 -4.86 5.79
CA GLN A 266 -33.95 -3.67 5.48
C GLN A 266 -33.21 -3.11 6.71
N THR A 267 -33.66 -3.45 7.90
CA THR A 267 -33.07 -3.07 9.18
C THR A 267 -31.95 -3.99 9.61
N ASP A 268 -31.75 -5.16 8.94
CA ASP A 268 -30.67 -6.07 9.25
C ASP A 268 -29.36 -5.50 8.69
N VAL A 269 -28.36 -5.36 9.53
CA VAL A 269 -27.04 -4.85 9.14
C VAL A 269 -26.11 -6.04 9.00
N LEU A 270 -25.75 -6.37 7.75
CA LEU A 270 -24.93 -7.53 7.39
C LEU A 270 -23.60 -7.07 6.84
N GLY A 271 -22.49 -7.62 7.31
CA GLY A 271 -21.18 -7.25 6.78
C GLY A 271 -20.08 -8.28 7.00
N ARG A 272 -19.04 -8.15 6.18
CA ARG A 272 -17.78 -8.88 6.36
C ARG A 272 -16.91 -8.13 7.36
N TYR A 273 -16.68 -8.76 8.52
CA TYR A 273 -15.95 -8.16 9.62
C TYR A 273 -14.42 -8.29 9.45
N GLY A 274 -13.96 -9.42 8.92
CA GLY A 274 -12.55 -9.70 8.63
C GLY A 274 -12.46 -10.85 7.64
N GLY A 275 -11.32 -11.35 7.27
CA GLY A 275 -11.06 -12.46 6.35
C GLY A 275 -12.24 -13.40 6.08
N GLU A 276 -12.47 -14.38 6.94
CA GLU A 276 -13.59 -15.33 6.95
C GLU A 276 -14.68 -15.01 7.98
N GLU A 277 -14.56 -13.85 8.66
CA GLU A 277 -15.45 -13.42 9.74
C GLU A 277 -16.55 -12.53 9.23
N PHE A 278 -17.78 -12.77 9.71
CA PHE A 278 -18.96 -11.98 9.39
C PHE A 278 -19.66 -11.53 10.67
N LEU A 279 -20.28 -10.35 10.60
CA LEU A 279 -21.07 -9.79 11.69
C LEU A 279 -22.44 -9.41 11.18
N VAL A 280 -23.46 -9.77 11.95
CA VAL A 280 -24.85 -9.33 11.75
C VAL A 280 -25.32 -8.64 12.99
N VAL A 281 -25.89 -7.44 12.82
CA VAL A 281 -26.59 -6.73 13.89
C VAL A 281 -28.04 -6.51 13.45
N THR A 282 -29.00 -6.98 14.24
CA THR A 282 -30.41 -6.92 13.92
C THR A 282 -31.26 -6.58 15.13
N SER A 283 -32.52 -6.26 14.90
CA SER A 283 -33.49 -5.83 15.92
C SER A 283 -34.74 -6.68 15.94
N GLY A 284 -35.45 -6.64 17.07
CA GLY A 284 -36.80 -7.18 17.18
C GLY A 284 -36.91 -8.67 16.99
N LEU A 285 -35.83 -9.41 17.28
CA LEU A 285 -35.84 -10.86 17.41
C LEU A 285 -35.99 -11.24 18.89
N SER A 286 -36.76 -12.30 19.15
CA SER A 286 -36.74 -13.02 20.42
C SER A 286 -35.53 -13.96 20.45
N ALA A 287 -35.19 -14.48 21.64
CA ALA A 287 -34.15 -15.47 21.78
C ALA A 287 -34.40 -16.71 20.89
N ALA A 288 -35.63 -17.23 20.86
CA ALA A 288 -36.01 -18.37 20.03
C ALA A 288 -35.88 -18.10 18.53
N GLU A 289 -36.17 -16.87 18.07
CA GLU A 289 -35.95 -16.48 16.68
C GLU A 289 -34.47 -16.36 16.35
N CYS A 290 -33.62 -15.93 17.29
CA CYS A 290 -32.17 -15.94 17.10
C CYS A 290 -31.64 -17.36 16.93
N GLU A 291 -32.08 -18.33 17.75
CA GLU A 291 -31.73 -19.75 17.61
C GLU A 291 -32.21 -20.33 16.27
N THR A 292 -33.42 -19.95 15.85
CA THR A 292 -33.96 -20.37 14.54
C THR A 292 -33.11 -19.89 13.40
N ARG A 293 -32.70 -18.59 13.39
CA ARG A 293 -31.82 -18.01 12.37
C ARG A 293 -30.46 -18.70 12.34
N ALA A 294 -29.88 -18.97 13.50
CA ALA A 294 -28.61 -19.69 13.60
C ALA A 294 -28.74 -21.12 13.03
N SER A 295 -29.81 -21.82 13.38
CA SER A 295 -30.08 -23.16 12.86
C SER A 295 -30.29 -23.18 11.33
N GLU A 296 -31.03 -22.22 10.77
CA GLU A 296 -31.18 -22.03 9.33
C GLU A 296 -29.83 -21.86 8.61
N MET A 297 -28.92 -21.05 9.17
CA MET A 297 -27.57 -20.85 8.60
C MET A 297 -26.74 -22.14 8.64
N LEU A 298 -26.75 -22.87 9.75
CA LEU A 298 -26.04 -24.16 9.87
C LEU A 298 -26.58 -25.21 8.90
N GLN A 299 -27.89 -25.29 8.77
CA GLN A 299 -28.54 -26.22 7.79
C GLN A 299 -28.19 -25.84 6.35
N ALA A 300 -28.16 -24.52 6.03
CA ALA A 300 -27.77 -24.08 4.72
C ALA A 300 -26.32 -24.45 4.38
N TRP A 301 -25.40 -24.40 5.35
CA TRP A 301 -24.04 -24.91 5.17
C TRP A 301 -24.00 -26.43 4.99
N GLN A 302 -24.76 -27.19 5.75
CA GLN A 302 -24.85 -28.65 5.58
C GLN A 302 -25.34 -29.02 4.18
N GLN A 303 -26.32 -28.27 3.63
CA GLN A 303 -26.85 -28.49 2.28
C GLN A 303 -25.84 -28.17 1.17
N GLN A 304 -24.87 -27.25 1.41
CA GLN A 304 -23.79 -26.98 0.43
C GLN A 304 -22.89 -28.20 0.22
N ALA A 305 -22.75 -29.07 1.23
CA ALA A 305 -21.94 -30.30 1.20
C ALA A 305 -20.52 -30.06 0.63
N LEU A 306 -19.92 -28.91 0.91
CA LEU A 306 -18.61 -28.52 0.39
C LEU A 306 -17.52 -29.26 1.18
N ALA A 307 -16.87 -30.24 0.55
CA ALA A 307 -15.83 -31.04 1.19
C ALA A 307 -14.70 -30.19 1.70
N ASN A 308 -14.18 -30.48 2.90
CA ASN A 308 -12.97 -29.84 3.46
C ASN A 308 -11.98 -30.95 3.90
N GLU A 309 -11.32 -31.57 2.92
CA GLU A 309 -10.31 -32.60 3.15
C GLU A 309 -9.08 -32.10 3.91
N GLY A 310 -8.89 -30.79 3.93
CA GLY A 310 -7.85 -30.14 4.73
C GLY A 310 -8.18 -30.05 6.23
N SER A 311 -9.43 -30.30 6.64
CA SER A 311 -9.82 -30.27 8.05
C SER A 311 -9.36 -31.54 8.80
N PRO A 312 -9.04 -31.41 10.12
CA PRO A 312 -8.59 -32.55 10.91
C PRO A 312 -9.57 -33.74 10.92
N ASP A 313 -10.85 -33.46 10.76
CA ASP A 313 -11.94 -34.46 10.86
C ASP A 313 -12.51 -34.90 9.50
N ASN A 314 -11.92 -34.45 8.40
CA ASN A 314 -12.39 -34.69 7.02
C ASN A 314 -13.88 -34.37 6.81
N ARG A 315 -14.38 -33.33 7.52
CA ARG A 315 -15.77 -32.88 7.46
C ARG A 315 -15.97 -31.91 6.29
N ASN A 316 -17.23 -31.68 5.95
CA ASN A 316 -17.57 -30.56 5.07
C ASN A 316 -17.28 -29.22 5.74
N LEU A 317 -17.02 -28.19 4.91
CA LEU A 317 -16.86 -26.84 5.38
C LEU A 317 -18.14 -26.40 6.11
N SER A 318 -17.99 -25.75 7.25
CA SER A 318 -19.07 -25.29 8.12
C SER A 318 -18.77 -23.90 8.67
N CYS A 319 -19.68 -23.36 9.44
CA CYS A 319 -19.43 -22.16 10.21
C CYS A 319 -19.79 -22.37 11.69
N SER A 320 -19.09 -21.64 12.57
CA SER A 320 -19.47 -21.47 13.96
C SER A 320 -20.08 -20.09 14.18
N ILE A 321 -21.03 -19.96 15.10
CA ILE A 321 -21.81 -18.76 15.32
C ILE A 321 -21.83 -18.44 16.82
N GLY A 322 -21.45 -17.22 17.18
CA GLY A 322 -21.67 -16.67 18.50
C GLY A 322 -22.78 -15.64 18.46
N ILE A 323 -23.70 -15.70 19.38
CA ILE A 323 -24.87 -14.82 19.44
C ILE A 323 -24.90 -14.10 20.78
N CYS A 324 -25.07 -12.79 20.74
CA CYS A 324 -25.42 -12.01 21.92
C CYS A 324 -26.79 -11.36 21.70
N HIS A 325 -27.73 -11.59 22.61
CA HIS A 325 -29.11 -11.10 22.52
C HIS A 325 -29.58 -10.49 23.84
N GLY A 326 -30.25 -9.36 23.74
CA GLY A 326 -30.87 -8.73 24.92
C GLY A 326 -31.35 -7.31 24.66
N PRO A 327 -31.93 -6.62 25.69
CA PRO A 327 -32.29 -5.23 25.57
C PRO A 327 -31.09 -4.35 25.22
N ALA A 328 -31.16 -3.50 24.21
CA ALA A 328 -30.06 -2.64 23.83
C ALA A 328 -29.58 -1.71 24.95
N GLY A 329 -30.44 -1.40 25.91
CA GLY A 329 -30.09 -0.67 27.15
C GLY A 329 -29.34 -1.48 28.19
N GLY A 330 -29.30 -2.81 28.06
CA GLY A 330 -28.55 -3.71 28.93
C GLY A 330 -27.04 -3.73 28.63
N PHE A 331 -26.61 -3.18 27.48
CA PHE A 331 -25.21 -3.08 27.11
C PHE A 331 -24.70 -1.65 27.28
N LEU A 332 -23.44 -1.49 27.69
CA LEU A 332 -22.76 -0.20 27.76
C LEU A 332 -22.53 0.38 26.36
N SER A 333 -22.22 -0.48 25.39
CA SER A 333 -21.92 -0.11 24.00
C SER A 333 -22.18 -1.26 23.01
N LEU A 334 -22.26 -0.95 21.73
CA LEU A 334 -22.27 -1.96 20.67
C LEU A 334 -21.00 -2.83 20.71
N THR A 335 -19.84 -2.23 21.04
CA THR A 335 -18.57 -2.94 21.16
C THR A 335 -18.63 -4.04 22.21
N GLU A 336 -19.31 -3.79 23.34
CA GLU A 336 -19.52 -4.81 24.38
C GLU A 336 -20.40 -5.96 23.85
N ALA A 337 -21.51 -5.66 23.19
CA ALA A 337 -22.36 -6.70 22.59
C ALA A 337 -21.62 -7.55 21.56
N ILE A 338 -20.78 -6.91 20.74
CA ILE A 338 -19.90 -7.63 19.80
C ILE A 338 -18.88 -8.49 20.53
N SER A 339 -18.26 -8.00 21.61
CA SER A 339 -17.30 -8.77 22.39
C SER A 339 -17.94 -9.99 23.06
N GLN A 340 -19.20 -9.89 23.52
CA GLN A 340 -19.93 -11.01 24.07
C GLN A 340 -20.29 -12.05 22.99
N ALA A 341 -20.68 -11.59 21.78
CA ALA A 341 -20.91 -12.48 20.63
C ALA A 341 -19.61 -13.20 20.19
N ASP A 342 -18.47 -12.51 20.24
CA ASP A 342 -17.15 -13.08 19.90
C ASP A 342 -16.73 -14.15 20.94
N ALA A 343 -16.94 -13.89 22.21
CA ALA A 343 -16.72 -14.88 23.27
C ALA A 343 -17.61 -16.13 23.07
N ALA A 344 -18.89 -15.94 22.73
CA ALA A 344 -19.81 -17.04 22.42
C ALA A 344 -19.36 -17.80 21.14
N LEU A 345 -18.83 -17.14 20.14
CA LEU A 345 -18.23 -17.77 18.96
C LEU A 345 -17.01 -18.62 19.33
N TYR A 346 -16.16 -18.12 20.21
CA TYR A 346 -15.04 -18.90 20.72
C TYR A 346 -15.52 -20.18 21.42
N ASP A 347 -16.53 -20.10 22.28
CA ASP A 347 -17.13 -21.26 22.96
C ASP A 347 -17.75 -22.26 21.95
N ALA A 348 -18.38 -21.78 20.87
CA ALA A 348 -18.89 -22.63 19.80
C ALA A 348 -17.77 -23.40 19.09
N LYS A 349 -16.62 -22.75 18.84
CA LYS A 349 -15.44 -23.40 18.24
C LYS A 349 -14.81 -24.43 19.17
N GLU A 350 -14.64 -24.13 20.45
CA GLU A 350 -14.09 -25.06 21.45
C GLU A 350 -15.01 -26.26 21.70
N SER A 351 -16.33 -26.07 21.66
CA SER A 351 -17.32 -27.12 21.84
C SER A 351 -17.46 -28.08 20.67
N GLY A 352 -16.66 -27.96 19.61
CA GLY A 352 -16.61 -28.90 18.48
C GLY A 352 -17.08 -28.33 17.15
N ARG A 353 -17.24 -27.01 17.01
CA ARG A 353 -17.58 -26.27 15.77
C ARG A 353 -18.94 -26.65 15.17
N ALA A 354 -19.27 -26.13 14.00
CA ALA A 354 -20.53 -26.39 13.27
C ALA A 354 -21.78 -26.20 14.14
N ARG A 355 -21.78 -25.20 15.00
CA ARG A 355 -22.84 -24.92 15.98
C ARG A 355 -22.94 -23.43 16.30
N PHE A 356 -23.95 -23.10 17.06
CA PHE A 356 -24.04 -21.79 17.69
C PHE A 356 -24.00 -21.87 19.21
N VAL A 357 -23.52 -20.79 19.83
CA VAL A 357 -23.66 -20.52 21.26
C VAL A 357 -24.30 -19.16 21.42
N MET A 358 -25.29 -19.04 22.32
CA MET A 358 -25.98 -17.79 22.57
C MET A 358 -25.82 -17.39 24.04
N VAL A 359 -25.49 -16.11 24.24
CA VAL A 359 -25.44 -15.47 25.54
C VAL A 359 -26.52 -14.39 25.61
N ALA A 360 -27.17 -14.29 26.75
CA ALA A 360 -28.13 -13.22 27.03
C ALA A 360 -27.41 -12.04 27.67
N ALA A 361 -27.82 -10.80 27.34
CA ALA A 361 -27.38 -9.63 28.10
C ALA A 361 -27.92 -9.71 29.51
N ASP A 362 -27.04 -9.84 30.50
CA ASP A 362 -27.44 -9.71 31.90
C ASP A 362 -27.83 -8.27 32.19
N ALA A 363 -29.08 -8.08 32.58
CA ALA A 363 -29.53 -6.82 33.14
C ALA A 363 -28.79 -6.56 34.44
N GLN A 364 -27.72 -5.76 34.37
CA GLN A 364 -26.98 -5.17 35.50
C GLN A 364 -26.87 -6.05 36.75
N THR A 365 -25.77 -6.78 36.87
CA THR A 365 -25.12 -6.97 38.17
C THR A 365 -23.60 -7.06 37.96
N GLY A 366 -22.88 -6.06 38.45
CA GLY A 366 -21.44 -6.21 38.67
C GLY A 366 -21.25 -7.32 39.70
N ASN A 367 -21.13 -8.55 39.26
CA ASN A 367 -20.31 -9.59 39.89
C ASN A 367 -20.48 -10.95 39.19
N THR A 368 -19.35 -11.61 38.89
CA THR A 368 -19.18 -13.06 38.63
C THR A 368 -19.96 -13.70 37.51
N ALA A 369 -19.27 -13.84 36.35
CA ALA A 369 -19.56 -14.87 35.34
C ALA A 369 -19.49 -16.27 35.95
N LYS A 370 -20.56 -17.02 35.86
CA LYS A 370 -20.65 -18.49 35.64
C LYS A 370 -22.08 -18.92 35.91
N ASP A 371 -22.67 -19.46 34.89
CA ASP A 371 -23.90 -20.29 34.84
C ASP A 371 -25.02 -19.70 34.01
N SER A 372 -24.89 -19.89 32.69
CA SER A 372 -26.01 -20.28 31.81
C SER A 372 -25.52 -20.41 30.36
N VAL A 373 -24.70 -21.44 30.09
CA VAL A 373 -24.38 -21.86 28.73
C VAL A 373 -25.40 -22.90 28.30
N VAL A 374 -26.29 -22.56 27.40
CA VAL A 374 -27.15 -23.55 26.73
C VAL A 374 -26.48 -23.91 25.39
N ALA A 375 -25.70 -24.99 25.40
CA ALA A 375 -25.19 -25.60 24.20
C ALA A 375 -26.23 -26.62 23.66
N ARG A 376 -26.74 -26.39 22.46
CA ARG A 376 -27.52 -27.38 21.72
C ARG A 376 -26.88 -27.64 20.35
N SER A 377 -26.60 -28.92 20.11
CA SER A 377 -26.11 -29.49 18.84
C SER A 377 -27.22 -29.68 17.83
#